data_a551943d4f6dd077d903401bc88aeb27
#
_entry.id   a551943d4f6dd077d903401bc88aeb27
#
_cell.length_a   1.000
_cell.length_b   1.000
_cell.length_c   1.000
_cell.angle_alpha   90.00
_cell.angle_beta   90.00
_cell.angle_gamma   90.00
#
_symmetry.space_group_name_H-M   'P 1'
#
loop_
_entity.id
_entity.type
_entity.pdbx_description
1 polymer ?
#
loop_
_entity_poly.entity_id
_entity_poly.type
_entity_poly.pdbx_seq_one_letter_code
_entity_poly.pdbx_strand_id
1 'polypeptide(L)'
;MGCRLNQIESESAARFFVDARFSVSMTPPTAASEVLRDVLVCVVNTCAVTQKAEQKARREIRLLLQKCPSSSVIVTGCYAQLAADKIAELAPRVAVLPGLCKDRLAEVPPILSDFIETHEMFSAEDFSNLLSSTLFADTKSHAGKAEASFRLATDTFLAHSRSSLKIQDGCDSACSYCAIRIARGKSVSLPVRDVLSRIASLKAEGQNEIVFTAVNIAQYRGEYDGAYYTFADLLEKALDETSDLAFRISSMYPELVDDRFCRIVFAN
;
A
#
# COMPACT_ATOMS: atom_id res chain seq x y z
N MET A 1 3.75 -8.61 -0.90
CA MET A 1 4.37 -9.18 0.33
C MET A 1 4.34 -8.19 1.46
N GLY A 2 4.24 -8.63 2.72
CA GLY A 2 4.29 -7.74 3.88
C GLY A 2 3.02 -7.78 4.73
N CYS A 3 2.76 -6.69 5.46
CA CYS A 3 1.56 -6.55 6.30
C CYS A 3 0.30 -6.30 5.46
N ARG A 4 -0.88 -6.29 6.09
CA ARG A 4 -2.15 -6.04 5.40
C ARG A 4 -2.18 -4.69 4.68
N LEU A 5 -1.55 -3.65 5.24
CA LEU A 5 -1.43 -2.36 4.56
C LEU A 5 -0.69 -2.47 3.23
N ASN A 6 0.43 -3.19 3.21
CA ASN A 6 1.15 -3.44 1.96
C ASN A 6 0.31 -4.23 0.95
N GLN A 7 -0.55 -5.13 1.41
CA GLN A 7 -1.45 -5.89 0.53
C GLN A 7 -2.46 -4.96 -0.15
N ILE A 8 -3.18 -4.14 0.63
CA ILE A 8 -4.13 -3.14 0.10
C ILE A 8 -3.44 -2.22 -0.91
N GLU A 9 -2.27 -1.71 -0.55
CA GLU A 9 -1.48 -0.80 -1.41
C GLU A 9 -1.02 -1.49 -2.70
N SER A 10 -0.67 -2.78 -2.65
CA SER A 10 -0.30 -3.55 -3.84
C SER A 10 -1.49 -3.84 -4.74
N GLU A 11 -2.66 -4.15 -4.17
CA GLU A 11 -3.91 -4.33 -4.93
C GLU A 11 -4.30 -3.04 -5.64
N SER A 12 -4.24 -1.90 -4.93
CA SER A 12 -4.50 -0.60 -5.52
C SER A 12 -3.51 -0.23 -6.63
N ALA A 13 -2.22 -0.49 -6.43
CA ALA A 13 -1.21 -0.27 -7.46
C ALA A 13 -1.48 -1.13 -8.70
N ALA A 14 -1.83 -2.40 -8.52
CA ALA A 14 -2.19 -3.31 -9.62
C ALA A 14 -3.40 -2.78 -10.40
N ARG A 15 -4.38 -2.20 -9.72
CA ARG A 15 -5.57 -1.63 -10.37
C ARG A 15 -5.23 -0.48 -11.31
N PHE A 16 -4.30 0.40 -10.98
CA PHE A 16 -3.87 1.46 -11.90
C PHE A 16 -3.33 0.92 -13.23
N PHE A 17 -2.60 -0.21 -13.19
CA PHE A 17 -2.13 -0.86 -14.42
C PHE A 17 -3.29 -1.51 -15.21
N VAL A 18 -4.24 -2.16 -14.53
CA VAL A 18 -5.43 -2.74 -15.16
C VAL A 18 -6.26 -1.64 -15.85
N ASP A 19 -6.49 -0.51 -15.17
CA ASP A 19 -7.27 0.61 -15.69
C ASP A 19 -6.57 1.26 -16.91
N ALA A 20 -5.23 1.21 -16.95
CA ALA A 20 -4.42 1.59 -18.11
C ALA A 20 -4.30 0.49 -19.18
N ARG A 21 -5.11 -0.59 -19.07
CA ARG A 21 -5.19 -1.71 -20.00
C ARG A 21 -3.95 -2.62 -20.08
N PHE A 22 -3.10 -2.62 -19.06
CA PHE A 22 -2.05 -3.61 -18.94
C PHE A 22 -2.58 -4.92 -18.34
N SER A 23 -2.04 -6.04 -18.81
CA SER A 23 -2.26 -7.34 -18.17
C SER A 23 -1.44 -7.42 -16.87
N VAL A 24 -2.08 -7.75 -15.76
CA VAL A 24 -1.45 -7.78 -14.44
C VAL A 24 -1.54 -9.16 -13.82
N SER A 25 -0.42 -9.65 -13.29
CA SER A 25 -0.37 -10.85 -12.46
C SER A 25 0.02 -10.49 -11.02
N MET A 26 -0.80 -10.89 -10.06
CA MET A 26 -0.51 -10.76 -8.62
C MET A 26 0.26 -11.96 -8.07
N THR A 27 0.48 -12.99 -8.90
CA THR A 27 1.24 -14.19 -8.50
C THR A 27 2.71 -14.02 -8.90
N PRO A 28 3.64 -13.87 -7.95
CA PRO A 28 5.06 -13.74 -8.28
C PRO A 28 5.63 -15.08 -8.79
N PRO A 29 6.64 -15.03 -9.68
CA PRO A 29 7.34 -16.25 -10.09
C PRO A 29 8.05 -16.91 -8.89
N THR A 30 8.23 -18.19 -8.96
CA THR A 30 8.99 -19.00 -8.01
C THR A 30 10.35 -19.41 -8.59
N ALA A 31 11.20 -20.02 -7.79
CA ALA A 31 12.46 -20.56 -8.30
C ALA A 31 12.25 -21.60 -9.41
N ALA A 32 11.14 -22.35 -9.35
CA ALA A 32 10.76 -23.37 -10.34
C ALA A 32 10.05 -22.80 -11.57
N SER A 33 9.62 -21.54 -11.57
CA SER A 33 8.96 -20.93 -12.72
C SER A 33 9.93 -20.78 -13.89
N GLU A 34 9.39 -20.82 -15.10
CA GLU A 34 10.13 -20.48 -16.31
C GLU A 34 10.51 -18.98 -16.34
N VAL A 35 11.40 -18.63 -17.24
CA VAL A 35 11.79 -17.23 -17.47
C VAL A 35 10.70 -16.53 -18.27
N LEU A 36 10.20 -15.42 -17.72
CA LEU A 36 9.16 -14.58 -18.31
C LEU A 36 9.82 -13.39 -19.03
N ARG A 37 9.78 -13.38 -20.37
CA ARG A 37 10.46 -12.35 -21.20
C ARG A 37 9.51 -11.23 -21.65
N ASP A 38 8.23 -11.44 -21.52
CA ASP A 38 7.13 -10.54 -21.89
C ASP A 38 6.70 -9.58 -20.78
N VAL A 39 7.31 -9.70 -19.58
CA VAL A 39 7.03 -8.82 -18.46
C VAL A 39 7.81 -7.51 -18.61
N LEU A 40 7.09 -6.39 -18.71
CA LEU A 40 7.67 -5.05 -18.83
C LEU A 40 8.07 -4.48 -17.47
N VAL A 41 7.19 -4.60 -16.48
CA VAL A 41 7.39 -4.00 -15.15
C VAL A 41 7.04 -5.00 -14.05
N CYS A 42 7.90 -5.08 -13.04
CA CYS A 42 7.63 -5.78 -11.78
C CYS A 42 7.54 -4.76 -10.64
N VAL A 43 6.47 -4.75 -9.86
CA VAL A 43 6.33 -3.88 -8.68
C VAL A 43 6.47 -4.70 -7.41
N VAL A 44 7.39 -4.29 -6.51
CA VAL A 44 7.65 -4.96 -5.23
C VAL A 44 7.36 -3.99 -4.08
N ASN A 45 6.24 -4.16 -3.39
CA ASN A 45 5.92 -3.42 -2.18
C ASN A 45 6.50 -4.14 -0.96
N THR A 46 7.53 -3.56 -0.36
CA THR A 46 8.40 -4.19 0.63
C THR A 46 8.01 -3.86 2.07
N CYS A 47 8.30 -4.77 2.99
CA CYS A 47 8.15 -4.59 4.42
C CYS A 47 9.52 -4.61 5.11
N ALA A 48 9.70 -3.80 6.18
CA ALA A 48 10.92 -3.71 6.97
C ALA A 48 10.69 -3.86 8.49
N VAL A 49 9.57 -4.45 8.89
CA VAL A 49 9.24 -4.61 10.32
C VAL A 49 10.21 -5.57 11.02
N THR A 50 10.85 -6.47 10.28
CA THR A 50 11.84 -7.42 10.80
C THR A 50 12.98 -7.62 9.81
N GLN A 51 14.16 -8.00 10.31
CA GLN A 51 15.30 -8.40 9.45
C GLN A 51 14.95 -9.55 8.49
N LYS A 52 14.09 -10.49 8.92
CA LYS A 52 13.58 -11.55 8.03
C LYS A 52 12.75 -10.98 6.87
N ALA A 53 11.97 -9.93 7.11
CA ALA A 53 11.19 -9.29 6.05
C ALA A 53 12.11 -8.60 5.03
N GLU A 54 13.18 -7.94 5.47
CA GLU A 54 14.18 -7.35 4.58
C GLU A 54 14.93 -8.40 3.75
N GLN A 55 15.36 -9.50 4.39
CA GLN A 55 16.02 -10.61 3.68
C GLN A 55 15.09 -11.21 2.63
N LYS A 56 13.82 -11.40 2.98
CA LYS A 56 12.79 -11.88 2.05
C LYS A 56 12.63 -10.90 0.88
N ALA A 57 12.53 -9.61 1.15
CA ALA A 57 12.40 -8.59 0.11
C ALA A 57 13.59 -8.64 -0.89
N ARG A 58 14.83 -8.67 -0.40
CA ARG A 58 16.02 -8.80 -1.26
C ARG A 58 16.03 -10.08 -2.09
N ARG A 59 15.61 -11.21 -1.50
CA ARG A 59 15.49 -12.48 -2.21
C ARG A 59 14.48 -12.40 -3.35
N GLU A 60 13.33 -11.82 -3.11
CA GLU A 60 12.28 -11.66 -4.12
C GLU A 60 12.70 -10.71 -5.25
N ILE A 61 13.34 -9.59 -4.91
CA ILE A 61 13.87 -8.67 -5.92
C ILE A 61 14.88 -9.42 -6.83
N ARG A 62 15.82 -10.18 -6.25
CA ARG A 62 16.78 -10.97 -7.04
C ARG A 62 16.10 -12.04 -7.88
N LEU A 63 15.06 -12.67 -7.35
CA LEU A 63 14.30 -13.67 -8.10
C LEU A 63 13.59 -13.04 -9.30
N LEU A 64 12.98 -11.87 -9.15
CA LEU A 64 12.36 -11.13 -10.25
C LEU A 64 13.41 -10.70 -11.27
N LEU A 65 14.56 -10.22 -10.83
CA LEU A 65 15.68 -9.89 -11.72
C LEU A 65 16.15 -11.11 -12.53
N GLN A 66 16.08 -12.30 -11.99
CA GLN A 66 16.45 -13.54 -12.68
C GLN A 66 15.35 -14.06 -13.59
N LYS A 67 14.09 -14.03 -13.13
CA LYS A 67 12.94 -14.64 -13.82
C LYS A 67 12.28 -13.73 -14.85
N CYS A 68 12.41 -12.41 -14.69
CA CYS A 68 11.90 -11.40 -15.61
C CYS A 68 13.07 -10.53 -16.13
N PRO A 69 13.94 -11.06 -17.00
CA PRO A 69 15.19 -10.38 -17.38
C PRO A 69 14.96 -9.10 -18.19
N SER A 70 13.83 -8.97 -18.86
CA SER A 70 13.47 -7.80 -19.68
C SER A 70 12.66 -6.75 -18.92
N SER A 71 12.35 -6.97 -17.62
CA SER A 71 11.50 -6.05 -16.86
C SER A 71 12.29 -4.98 -16.12
N SER A 72 11.72 -3.77 -16.02
CA SER A 72 12.05 -2.81 -14.97
C SER A 72 11.47 -3.29 -13.64
N VAL A 73 12.24 -3.17 -12.54
CA VAL A 73 11.81 -3.59 -11.21
C VAL A 73 11.63 -2.36 -10.31
N ILE A 74 10.40 -1.97 -10.07
CA ILE A 74 10.04 -0.87 -9.18
C ILE A 74 9.92 -1.41 -7.75
N VAL A 75 10.72 -0.88 -6.84
CA VAL A 75 10.72 -1.29 -5.43
C VAL A 75 10.22 -0.14 -4.56
N THR A 76 9.19 -0.39 -3.78
CA THR A 76 8.60 0.59 -2.85
C THR A 76 8.30 -0.02 -1.47
N GLY A 77 7.70 0.74 -0.58
CA GLY A 77 7.31 0.31 0.77
C GLY A 77 8.35 0.61 1.85
N CYS A 78 8.16 -0.01 3.02
CA CYS A 78 8.95 0.33 4.20
C CYS A 78 10.45 0.06 4.05
N TYR A 79 10.84 -1.04 3.39
CA TYR A 79 12.26 -1.32 3.18
C TYR A 79 12.88 -0.38 2.14
N ALA A 80 12.14 -0.03 1.09
CA ALA A 80 12.58 0.97 0.13
C ALA A 80 12.78 2.36 0.77
N GLN A 81 11.97 2.72 1.77
CA GLN A 81 12.14 3.95 2.54
C GLN A 81 13.41 3.96 3.40
N LEU A 82 13.79 2.81 3.98
CA LEU A 82 14.89 2.71 4.93
C LEU A 82 16.24 2.40 4.29
N ALA A 83 16.26 1.83 3.10
CA ALA A 83 17.46 1.29 2.47
C ALA A 83 17.49 1.48 0.94
N ALA A 84 17.07 2.64 0.46
CA ALA A 84 16.93 2.95 -0.97
C ALA A 84 18.22 2.65 -1.76
N ASP A 85 19.36 3.15 -1.29
CA ASP A 85 20.66 2.99 -1.97
C ASP A 85 21.04 1.51 -2.12
N LYS A 86 20.88 0.72 -1.04
CA LYS A 86 21.18 -0.72 -1.05
C LYS A 86 20.30 -1.52 -2.00
N ILE A 87 19.11 -1.01 -2.29
CA ILE A 87 18.18 -1.65 -3.23
C ILE A 87 18.53 -1.23 -4.66
N ALA A 88 18.84 0.03 -4.90
CA ALA A 88 19.23 0.55 -6.21
C ALA A 88 20.52 -0.13 -6.74
N GLU A 89 21.46 -0.44 -5.85
CA GLU A 89 22.71 -1.16 -6.19
C GLU A 89 22.51 -2.60 -6.69
N LEU A 90 21.29 -3.17 -6.58
CA LEU A 90 21.05 -4.56 -6.97
C LEU A 90 21.14 -4.79 -8.49
N ALA A 91 20.68 -3.83 -9.29
CA ALA A 91 20.82 -3.85 -10.76
C ALA A 91 20.43 -2.48 -11.35
N PRO A 92 20.96 -2.09 -12.53
CA PRO A 92 20.64 -0.82 -13.20
C PRO A 92 19.14 -0.64 -13.53
N ARG A 93 18.41 -1.74 -13.73
CA ARG A 93 16.97 -1.73 -14.02
C ARG A 93 16.08 -1.79 -12.78
N VAL A 94 16.62 -1.43 -11.61
CA VAL A 94 15.87 -1.29 -10.36
C VAL A 94 15.61 0.18 -10.09
N ALA A 95 14.35 0.59 -10.09
CA ALA A 95 13.92 1.92 -9.70
C ALA A 95 13.35 1.90 -8.27
N VAL A 96 13.81 2.77 -7.39
CA VAL A 96 13.38 2.79 -5.99
C VAL A 96 12.48 3.98 -5.73
N LEU A 97 11.23 3.71 -5.36
CA LEU A 97 10.27 4.70 -4.91
C LEU A 97 10.15 4.64 -3.39
N PRO A 98 10.58 5.67 -2.66
CA PRO A 98 10.45 5.71 -1.21
C PRO A 98 9.02 5.46 -0.73
N GLY A 99 8.86 4.73 0.38
CA GLY A 99 7.55 4.31 0.86
C GLY A 99 6.57 5.45 1.20
N LEU A 100 7.09 6.63 1.54
CA LEU A 100 6.29 7.85 1.78
C LEU A 100 5.73 8.48 0.50
N CYS A 101 6.21 8.07 -0.67
CA CYS A 101 5.80 8.58 -1.98
C CYS A 101 5.18 7.48 -2.86
N LYS A 102 4.78 6.35 -2.28
CA LYS A 102 4.26 5.18 -3.00
C LYS A 102 2.96 5.45 -3.76
N ASP A 103 2.20 6.49 -3.40
CA ASP A 103 1.04 6.97 -4.13
C ASP A 103 1.36 7.37 -5.57
N ARG A 104 2.61 7.73 -5.85
CA ARG A 104 3.10 8.03 -7.21
C ARG A 104 3.17 6.81 -8.12
N LEU A 105 2.97 5.60 -7.61
CA LEU A 105 2.74 4.41 -8.45
C LEU A 105 1.56 4.58 -9.40
N ALA A 106 0.58 5.42 -9.07
CA ALA A 106 -0.52 5.74 -9.96
C ALA A 106 -0.09 6.49 -11.24
N GLU A 107 1.09 7.11 -11.22
CA GLU A 107 1.64 7.86 -12.36
C GLU A 107 2.48 6.98 -13.30
N VAL A 108 2.85 5.76 -12.86
CA VAL A 108 3.70 4.85 -13.65
C VAL A 108 3.01 4.31 -14.91
N PRO A 109 1.74 3.86 -14.88
CA PRO A 109 1.11 3.31 -16.08
C PRO A 109 1.03 4.26 -17.27
N PRO A 110 0.60 5.54 -17.14
CA PRO A 110 0.63 6.46 -18.27
C PRO A 110 2.05 6.72 -18.79
N ILE A 111 3.06 6.86 -17.92
CA ILE A 111 4.45 7.03 -18.33
C ILE A 111 4.94 5.77 -19.08
N LEU A 112 4.54 4.57 -18.64
CA LEU A 112 4.88 3.33 -19.34
C LEU A 112 4.24 3.27 -20.73
N SER A 113 2.99 3.69 -20.88
CA SER A 113 2.33 3.76 -22.19
C SER A 113 3.07 4.70 -23.14
N ASP A 114 3.36 5.93 -22.69
CA ASP A 114 4.10 6.91 -23.48
C ASP A 114 5.50 6.40 -23.86
N PHE A 115 6.17 5.71 -22.92
CA PHE A 115 7.50 5.15 -23.16
C PHE A 115 7.48 4.07 -24.25
N ILE A 116 6.49 3.18 -24.24
CA ILE A 116 6.32 2.13 -25.23
C ILE A 116 5.98 2.72 -26.63
N GLU A 117 5.17 3.77 -26.67
CA GLU A 117 4.78 4.42 -27.93
C GLU A 117 5.93 5.21 -28.58
N THR A 118 6.85 5.73 -27.77
CA THR A 118 7.95 6.60 -28.24
C THR A 118 9.23 5.85 -28.55
N HIS A 119 9.38 4.59 -28.13
CA HIS A 119 10.58 3.78 -28.30
C HIS A 119 10.28 2.52 -29.12
N GLU A 120 11.10 2.23 -30.11
CA GLU A 120 10.95 1.04 -30.97
C GLU A 120 11.05 -0.28 -30.17
N MET A 121 11.84 -0.29 -29.10
CA MET A 121 12.00 -1.43 -28.20
C MET A 121 11.98 -0.98 -26.74
N PHE A 122 11.33 -1.76 -25.88
CA PHE A 122 11.34 -1.52 -24.45
C PHE A 122 12.70 -1.84 -23.84
N SER A 123 13.33 -0.82 -23.24
CA SER A 123 14.56 -0.95 -22.43
C SER A 123 14.19 -0.80 -20.96
N ALA A 124 14.36 -1.87 -20.19
CA ALA A 124 14.06 -1.86 -18.75
C ALA A 124 14.99 -0.92 -17.95
N GLU A 125 16.23 -0.77 -18.38
CA GLU A 125 17.19 0.14 -17.75
C GLU A 125 16.83 1.60 -18.03
N ASP A 126 16.55 1.93 -19.31
CA ASP A 126 16.18 3.31 -19.69
C ASP A 126 14.86 3.73 -19.02
N PHE A 127 13.89 2.82 -18.97
CA PHE A 127 12.64 3.09 -18.25
C PHE A 127 12.87 3.29 -16.74
N SER A 128 13.72 2.48 -16.10
CA SER A 128 14.07 2.66 -14.68
C SER A 128 14.79 3.98 -14.43
N ASN A 129 15.67 4.40 -15.34
CA ASN A 129 16.37 5.68 -15.28
C ASN A 129 15.41 6.86 -15.48
N LEU A 130 14.48 6.75 -16.41
CA LEU A 130 13.41 7.74 -16.61
C LEU A 130 12.58 7.91 -15.33
N LEU A 131 12.09 6.84 -14.72
CA LEU A 131 11.32 6.90 -13.48
C LEU A 131 12.15 7.52 -12.34
N SER A 132 13.41 7.14 -12.21
CA SER A 132 14.29 7.62 -11.14
C SER A 132 14.60 9.11 -11.28
N SER A 133 14.81 9.60 -12.51
CA SER A 133 15.17 11.00 -12.78
C SER A 133 13.97 11.95 -12.81
N THR A 134 12.78 11.47 -13.14
CA THR A 134 11.57 12.28 -13.26
C THR A 134 10.61 12.08 -12.09
N LEU A 135 10.04 10.89 -12.02
CA LEU A 135 8.96 10.59 -11.07
C LEU A 135 9.47 10.42 -9.63
N PHE A 136 10.64 9.81 -9.43
CA PHE A 136 11.15 9.48 -8.09
C PHE A 136 12.20 10.47 -7.57
N ALA A 137 12.64 11.44 -8.36
CA ALA A 137 13.65 12.43 -7.97
C ALA A 137 13.15 13.39 -6.88
N ASP A 138 11.92 13.90 -7.00
CA ASP A 138 11.35 14.86 -6.05
C ASP A 138 10.45 14.16 -5.02
N THR A 139 11.09 13.43 -4.11
CA THR A 139 10.37 12.73 -3.03
C THR A 139 10.22 13.58 -1.76
N LYS A 140 10.99 14.65 -1.61
CA LYS A 140 10.99 15.48 -0.38
C LYS A 140 9.74 16.38 -0.29
N SER A 141 9.29 16.93 -1.39
CA SER A 141 8.10 17.80 -1.43
C SER A 141 6.78 17.03 -1.31
N HIS A 142 6.82 15.72 -1.58
CA HIS A 142 5.66 14.84 -1.64
C HIS A 142 5.42 14.04 -0.35
N ALA A 143 6.49 13.78 0.39
CA ALA A 143 6.46 12.94 1.57
C ALA A 143 5.57 13.51 2.69
N GLY A 144 4.67 12.67 3.22
CA GLY A 144 3.92 12.95 4.45
C GLY A 144 2.60 13.71 4.28
N LYS A 145 2.09 13.90 3.07
CA LYS A 145 0.73 14.42 2.87
C LYS A 145 -0.32 13.34 3.19
N ALA A 146 -1.32 13.68 3.99
CA ALA A 146 -2.39 12.75 4.38
C ALA A 146 -3.09 12.13 3.17
N GLU A 147 -3.42 12.95 2.15
CA GLU A 147 -4.06 12.51 0.91
C GLU A 147 -3.23 11.45 0.17
N ALA A 148 -1.91 11.62 0.10
CA ALA A 148 -0.99 10.67 -0.52
C ALA A 148 -1.05 9.29 0.16
N SER A 149 -1.18 9.24 1.49
CA SER A 149 -1.24 7.99 2.26
C SER A 149 -2.48 7.16 1.92
N PHE A 150 -3.58 7.76 1.46
CA PHE A 150 -4.85 7.10 1.17
C PHE A 150 -5.19 7.02 -0.31
N ARG A 151 -4.33 7.50 -1.22
CA ARG A 151 -4.51 7.36 -2.67
C ARG A 151 -4.43 5.90 -3.12
N LEU A 152 -3.57 5.09 -2.46
CA LEU A 152 -3.50 3.66 -2.67
C LEU A 152 -4.59 2.94 -1.85
N ALA A 153 -5.81 3.04 -2.33
CA ALA A 153 -6.96 2.33 -1.82
C ALA A 153 -7.72 1.71 -3.00
N THR A 154 -8.29 0.55 -2.81
CA THR A 154 -9.11 -0.13 -3.80
C THR A 154 -10.37 -0.68 -3.15
N ASP A 155 -11.47 -0.60 -3.87
CA ASP A 155 -12.74 -1.21 -3.50
C ASP A 155 -12.87 -2.61 -4.13
N THR A 156 -12.00 -2.92 -5.12
CA THR A 156 -11.97 -4.22 -5.81
C THR A 156 -10.63 -4.91 -5.58
N PHE A 157 -10.66 -6.12 -5.05
CA PHE A 157 -9.47 -6.92 -4.75
C PHE A 157 -9.25 -7.98 -5.83
N LEU A 158 -8.04 -8.03 -6.41
CA LEU A 158 -7.66 -8.96 -7.47
C LEU A 158 -7.19 -10.32 -6.95
N ALA A 159 -6.58 -10.36 -5.76
CA ALA A 159 -5.96 -11.56 -5.21
C ALA A 159 -6.47 -11.95 -3.80
N HIS A 160 -7.27 -11.12 -3.15
CA HIS A 160 -7.73 -11.38 -1.79
C HIS A 160 -9.24 -11.44 -1.71
N SER A 161 -9.76 -12.45 -1.02
CA SER A 161 -11.20 -12.67 -0.82
C SER A 161 -11.83 -11.81 0.29
N ARG A 162 -11.02 -11.11 1.08
CA ARG A 162 -11.48 -10.26 2.18
C ARG A 162 -11.10 -8.82 1.94
N SER A 163 -12.10 -7.97 1.98
CA SER A 163 -11.90 -6.54 1.84
C SER A 163 -11.27 -5.94 3.07
N SER A 164 -10.17 -5.23 2.86
CA SER A 164 -9.46 -4.54 3.92
C SER A 164 -9.47 -3.03 3.64
N LEU A 165 -10.00 -2.26 4.59
CA LEU A 165 -10.09 -0.81 4.49
C LEU A 165 -9.01 -0.15 5.33
N LYS A 166 -8.09 0.53 4.68
CA LYS A 166 -7.04 1.32 5.34
C LYS A 166 -7.65 2.63 5.85
N ILE A 167 -7.73 2.77 7.17
CA ILE A 167 -8.31 3.96 7.82
C ILE A 167 -7.27 4.87 8.47
N GLN A 168 -6.06 4.35 8.73
CA GLN A 168 -4.98 5.09 9.37
C GLN A 168 -3.62 4.58 8.88
N ASP A 169 -2.64 5.48 8.72
CA ASP A 169 -1.26 5.16 8.37
C ASP A 169 -0.28 5.96 9.24
N GLY A 170 0.98 5.50 9.30
CA GLY A 170 1.99 6.12 10.15
C GLY A 170 1.77 5.89 11.65
N CYS A 171 2.64 6.43 12.48
CA CYS A 171 2.57 6.28 13.94
C CYS A 171 3.32 7.41 14.65
N ASP A 172 2.71 8.00 15.68
CA ASP A 172 3.34 9.06 16.48
C ASP A 172 4.17 8.52 17.64
N SER A 173 4.05 7.22 17.95
CA SER A 173 4.83 6.59 19.02
C SER A 173 6.32 6.58 18.66
N ALA A 174 7.16 6.86 19.64
CA ALA A 174 8.63 6.91 19.52
C ALA A 174 9.31 5.67 20.13
N CYS A 175 8.77 4.47 19.86
CA CYS A 175 9.33 3.22 20.37
C CYS A 175 10.76 3.03 19.86
N SER A 176 11.72 2.79 20.74
CA SER A 176 13.15 2.74 20.41
C SER A 176 13.54 1.63 19.43
N TYR A 177 12.75 0.58 19.32
CA TYR A 177 12.97 -0.58 18.45
C TYR A 177 12.19 -0.53 17.14
N CYS A 178 11.30 0.44 16.95
CA CYS A 178 10.34 0.45 15.86
C CYS A 178 10.71 1.48 14.77
N ALA A 179 10.92 1.00 13.55
CA ALA A 179 11.23 1.86 12.41
C ALA A 179 9.97 2.42 11.69
N ILE A 180 8.77 2.11 12.16
CA ILE A 180 7.52 2.46 11.46
C ILE A 180 7.38 3.97 11.25
N ARG A 181 7.71 4.79 12.26
CA ARG A 181 7.64 6.25 12.15
C ARG A 181 8.56 6.80 11.06
N ILE A 182 9.73 6.17 10.87
CA ILE A 182 10.67 6.54 9.80
C ILE A 182 10.14 6.06 8.44
N ALA A 183 9.60 4.84 8.42
CA ALA A 183 9.18 4.19 7.19
C ALA A 183 7.82 4.68 6.64
N ARG A 184 6.91 5.15 7.51
CA ARG A 184 5.53 5.54 7.18
C ARG A 184 5.14 6.95 7.64
N GLY A 185 6.02 7.65 8.35
CA GLY A 185 5.77 9.00 8.86
C GLY A 185 4.89 9.05 10.11
N LYS A 186 4.40 10.26 10.40
CA LYS A 186 3.47 10.53 11.50
C LYS A 186 2.11 9.88 11.24
N SER A 187 1.33 9.73 12.31
CA SER A 187 -0.05 9.24 12.22
C SER A 187 -0.92 10.17 11.38
N VAL A 188 -1.58 9.61 10.38
CA VAL A 188 -2.60 10.27 9.56
C VAL A 188 -3.83 9.39 9.49
N SER A 189 -5.02 9.98 9.52
CA SER A 189 -6.30 9.27 9.51
C SER A 189 -7.12 9.66 8.30
N LEU A 190 -7.81 8.68 7.72
CA LEU A 190 -8.80 8.93 6.69
C LEU A 190 -10.02 9.62 7.33
N PRO A 191 -10.56 10.72 6.77
CA PRO A 191 -11.77 11.35 7.25
C PRO A 191 -12.93 10.35 7.36
N VAL A 192 -13.79 10.51 8.37
CA VAL A 192 -14.90 9.58 8.62
C VAL A 192 -15.83 9.47 7.42
N ARG A 193 -16.14 10.60 6.76
CA ARG A 193 -16.98 10.62 5.55
C ARG A 193 -16.40 9.73 4.44
N ASP A 194 -15.08 9.78 4.24
CA ASP A 194 -14.41 8.96 3.23
C ASP A 194 -14.40 7.48 3.62
N VAL A 195 -14.26 7.16 4.93
CA VAL A 195 -14.38 5.78 5.41
C VAL A 195 -15.77 5.22 5.12
N LEU A 196 -16.83 5.97 5.45
CA LEU A 196 -18.22 5.55 5.23
C LEU A 196 -18.53 5.40 3.73
N SER A 197 -18.04 6.31 2.90
CA SER A 197 -18.18 6.21 1.44
C SER A 197 -17.51 4.93 0.90
N ARG A 198 -16.30 4.58 1.36
CA ARG A 198 -15.62 3.34 0.96
C ARG A 198 -16.32 2.09 1.48
N ILE A 199 -16.89 2.13 2.68
CA ILE A 199 -17.73 1.03 3.21
C ILE A 199 -18.92 0.81 2.28
N ALA A 200 -19.61 1.88 1.86
CA ALA A 200 -20.72 1.81 0.94
C ALA A 200 -20.34 1.23 -0.43
N SER A 201 -19.18 1.65 -0.99
CA SER A 201 -18.64 1.09 -2.24
C SER A 201 -18.35 -0.40 -2.11
N LEU A 202 -17.66 -0.82 -1.04
CA LEU A 202 -17.34 -2.23 -0.80
C LEU A 202 -18.61 -3.08 -0.63
N LYS A 203 -19.61 -2.56 0.05
CA LYS A 203 -20.94 -3.20 0.18
C LYS A 203 -21.62 -3.35 -1.19
N ALA A 204 -21.58 -2.32 -2.02
CA ALA A 204 -22.14 -2.36 -3.37
C ALA A 204 -21.46 -3.41 -4.27
N GLU A 205 -20.16 -3.67 -4.05
CA GLU A 205 -19.40 -4.74 -4.69
C GLU A 205 -19.66 -6.14 -4.07
N GLY A 206 -20.65 -6.25 -3.17
CA GLY A 206 -21.08 -7.52 -2.58
C GLY A 206 -20.21 -8.03 -1.42
N GLN A 207 -19.40 -7.17 -0.81
CA GLN A 207 -18.61 -7.56 0.36
C GLN A 207 -19.50 -7.64 1.61
N ASN A 208 -19.39 -8.74 2.35
CA ASN A 208 -20.13 -8.97 3.59
C ASN A 208 -19.26 -8.81 4.84
N GLU A 209 -17.94 -8.69 4.68
CA GLU A 209 -16.98 -8.50 5.77
C GLU A 209 -15.95 -7.45 5.35
N ILE A 210 -15.72 -6.46 6.21
CA ILE A 210 -14.69 -5.42 6.03
C ILE A 210 -13.72 -5.45 7.20
N VAL A 211 -12.41 -5.44 6.89
CA VAL A 211 -11.36 -5.40 7.90
C VAL A 211 -10.81 -3.99 8.02
N PHE A 212 -11.11 -3.29 9.11
CA PHE A 212 -10.43 -2.03 9.44
C PHE A 212 -8.95 -2.27 9.67
N THR A 213 -8.12 -1.62 8.88
CA THR A 213 -6.68 -1.83 8.87
C THR A 213 -5.94 -0.52 9.11
N ALA A 214 -5.00 -0.55 10.04
CA ALA A 214 -4.21 0.58 10.50
C ALA A 214 -2.79 0.15 10.89
N VAL A 215 -1.88 1.11 11.00
CA VAL A 215 -0.59 0.92 11.68
C VAL A 215 -0.82 0.88 13.19
N ASN A 216 -1.56 1.86 13.71
CA ASN A 216 -1.99 1.94 15.10
C ASN A 216 -3.41 2.50 15.17
N ILE A 217 -4.39 1.61 15.28
CA ILE A 217 -5.80 2.00 15.21
C ILE A 217 -6.23 2.90 16.39
N ALA A 218 -5.54 2.82 17.54
CA ALA A 218 -5.79 3.69 18.69
C ALA A 218 -5.42 5.16 18.41
N GLN A 219 -4.58 5.41 17.39
CA GLN A 219 -4.23 6.76 16.94
C GLN A 219 -5.17 7.28 15.83
N TYR A 220 -6.23 6.57 15.50
CA TYR A 220 -7.21 7.10 14.57
C TYR A 220 -7.87 8.37 15.11
N ARG A 221 -7.85 9.42 14.28
CA ARG A 221 -8.48 10.73 14.53
C ARG A 221 -8.99 11.26 13.20
N GLY A 222 -10.12 10.70 12.73
CA GLY A 222 -10.76 11.12 11.48
C GLY A 222 -11.59 12.37 11.69
N GLU A 223 -11.49 13.32 10.77
CA GLU A 223 -12.35 14.51 10.77
C GLU A 223 -13.75 14.16 10.28
N TYR A 224 -14.79 14.77 10.91
CA TYR A 224 -16.17 14.71 10.49
C TYR A 224 -16.91 15.96 10.96
N ASP A 225 -17.42 16.74 10.02
CA ASP A 225 -18.20 17.98 10.27
C ASP A 225 -17.52 18.95 11.26
N GLY A 226 -16.20 19.12 11.13
CA GLY A 226 -15.39 20.02 11.94
C GLY A 226 -14.97 19.45 13.32
N ALA A 227 -15.30 18.22 13.63
CA ALA A 227 -14.87 17.51 14.83
C ALA A 227 -13.95 16.31 14.52
N TYR A 228 -13.13 15.89 15.48
CA TYR A 228 -12.29 14.71 15.35
C TYR A 228 -12.93 13.52 16.07
N TYR A 229 -13.07 12.44 15.33
CA TYR A 229 -13.64 11.18 15.77
C TYR A 229 -12.54 10.18 16.09
N THR A 230 -12.66 9.49 17.24
CA THR A 230 -11.82 8.34 17.59
C THR A 230 -12.24 7.12 16.79
N PHE A 231 -11.49 6.02 16.92
CA PHE A 231 -11.88 4.76 16.29
C PHE A 231 -13.21 4.21 16.85
N ALA A 232 -13.48 4.39 18.15
CA ALA A 232 -14.76 3.99 18.75
C ALA A 232 -15.92 4.77 18.15
N ASP A 233 -15.76 6.09 17.94
CA ASP A 233 -16.79 6.94 17.30
C ASP A 233 -17.04 6.50 15.85
N LEU A 234 -15.96 6.21 15.10
CA LEU A 234 -16.07 5.69 13.73
C LEU A 234 -16.80 4.34 13.69
N LEU A 235 -16.43 3.42 14.60
CA LEU A 235 -17.02 2.07 14.64
C LEU A 235 -18.51 2.14 14.93
N GLU A 236 -18.93 2.93 15.93
CA GLU A 236 -20.32 3.16 16.28
C GLU A 236 -21.10 3.66 15.05
N LYS A 237 -20.59 4.70 14.40
CA LYS A 237 -21.21 5.27 13.20
C LYS A 237 -21.29 4.30 12.02
N ALA A 238 -20.25 3.48 11.80
CA ALA A 238 -20.25 2.47 10.76
C ALA A 238 -21.28 1.36 11.02
N LEU A 239 -21.43 0.94 12.28
CA LEU A 239 -22.43 -0.05 12.68
C LEU A 239 -23.86 0.49 12.55
N ASP A 240 -24.10 1.76 12.90
CA ASP A 240 -25.40 2.42 12.76
C ASP A 240 -25.84 2.52 11.27
N GLU A 241 -24.90 2.75 10.35
CA GLU A 241 -25.19 2.89 8.92
C GLU A 241 -25.24 1.55 8.16
N THR A 242 -24.77 0.43 8.78
CA THR A 242 -24.63 -0.86 8.08
C THR A 242 -24.94 -2.06 8.98
N SER A 243 -26.21 -2.41 9.08
CA SER A 243 -26.69 -3.52 9.94
C SER A 243 -26.37 -4.93 9.43
N ASP A 244 -25.90 -5.07 8.17
CA ASP A 244 -25.72 -6.33 7.45
C ASP A 244 -24.23 -6.60 7.08
N LEU A 245 -23.30 -5.80 7.60
CA LEU A 245 -21.86 -5.96 7.40
C LEU A 245 -21.17 -6.44 8.67
N ALA A 246 -20.29 -7.42 8.53
CA ALA A 246 -19.38 -7.80 9.59
C ALA A 246 -18.10 -6.93 9.54
N PHE A 247 -17.74 -6.32 10.66
CA PHE A 247 -16.49 -5.58 10.80
C PHE A 247 -15.46 -6.39 11.58
N ARG A 248 -14.23 -6.46 11.04
CA ARG A 248 -13.07 -6.95 11.76
C ARG A 248 -12.11 -5.80 12.06
N ILE A 249 -11.47 -5.87 13.19
CA ILE A 249 -10.46 -4.92 13.62
C ILE A 249 -9.11 -5.61 13.57
N SER A 250 -8.15 -5.05 12.79
CA SER A 250 -6.78 -5.54 12.80
C SER A 250 -5.95 -4.75 13.82
N SER A 251 -5.10 -5.44 14.57
CA SER A 251 -4.08 -4.80 15.41
C SER A 251 -4.64 -3.83 16.46
N MET A 252 -5.35 -4.38 17.44
CA MET A 252 -5.83 -3.61 18.60
C MET A 252 -4.73 -3.40 19.63
N TYR A 253 -4.71 -2.21 20.20
CA TYR A 253 -3.90 -1.88 21.38
C TYR A 253 -4.78 -1.89 22.63
N PRO A 254 -4.24 -2.26 23.79
CA PRO A 254 -5.02 -2.31 25.05
C PRO A 254 -5.74 -1.01 25.36
N GLU A 255 -5.15 0.14 25.04
CA GLU A 255 -5.71 1.46 25.29
C GLU A 255 -7.01 1.75 24.53
N LEU A 256 -7.31 0.96 23.49
CA LEU A 256 -8.57 1.08 22.76
C LEU A 256 -9.74 0.41 23.47
N VAL A 257 -9.44 -0.58 24.33
CA VAL A 257 -10.45 -1.42 24.98
C VAL A 257 -10.89 -0.76 26.28
N ASP A 258 -11.71 0.27 26.15
CA ASP A 258 -12.39 0.95 27.26
C ASP A 258 -13.87 0.50 27.38
N ASP A 259 -14.55 0.99 28.42
CA ASP A 259 -15.96 0.66 28.67
C ASP A 259 -16.89 1.10 27.52
N ARG A 260 -16.54 2.19 26.82
CA ARG A 260 -17.31 2.66 25.67
C ARG A 260 -17.15 1.74 24.48
N PHE A 261 -15.90 1.38 24.14
CA PHE A 261 -15.62 0.44 23.05
C PHE A 261 -16.28 -0.91 23.31
N CYS A 262 -16.20 -1.42 24.55
CA CYS A 262 -16.86 -2.66 24.94
C CYS A 262 -18.39 -2.58 24.74
N ARG A 263 -19.05 -1.48 25.16
CA ARG A 263 -20.49 -1.31 24.92
C ARG A 263 -20.86 -1.35 23.45
N ILE A 264 -20.09 -0.66 22.60
CA ILE A 264 -20.34 -0.65 21.15
C ILE A 264 -20.23 -2.07 20.58
N VAL A 265 -19.18 -2.81 20.92
CA VAL A 265 -18.92 -4.15 20.37
C VAL A 265 -19.93 -5.20 20.88
N PHE A 266 -20.38 -5.10 22.12
CA PHE A 266 -21.33 -6.07 22.70
C PHE A 266 -22.80 -5.72 22.47
N ALA A 267 -23.13 -4.51 22.02
CA ALA A 267 -24.48 -4.12 21.67
C ALA A 267 -24.87 -4.50 20.22
N ASN A 268 -23.87 -4.82 19.39
CA ASN A 268 -24.00 -5.14 17.97
C ASN A 268 -23.36 -6.50 17.66
#